data_0ea40c4aa005e1175eff2798150b982f
#
_entry.id   0ea40c4aa005e1175eff2798150b982f
#
_cell.length_a   1.000
_cell.length_b   1.000
_cell.length_c   1.000
_cell.angle_alpha   90.00
_cell.angle_beta   90.00
_cell.angle_gamma   90.00
#
_symmetry.space_group_name_H-M   'P 1'
#
loop_
_entity.id
_entity.type
_entity.pdbx_description
1 polymer ?
#
loop_
_entity_poly.entity_id
_entity_poly.type
_entity_poly.pdbx_seq_one_letter_code
_entity_poly.pdbx_strand_id
1 'polypeptide(L)' 'FGHKTNAEMYNYIKENLNFDQLIWEFGNDTNPDWVHVSYVSDDQNRNRCLKAERVNGKAVYSII' A
#
# COMPACT_ATOMS: atom_id res chain seq x y z
N PHE A 1 -0.04 11.20 -12.01
CA PHE A 1 -1.22 10.35 -12.14
C PHE A 1 -2.53 11.11 -12.21
N GLY A 2 -2.47 12.44 -12.27
CA GLY A 2 -3.63 13.26 -12.51
C GLY A 2 -4.73 13.06 -11.48
N HIS A 3 -5.88 12.59 -11.91
CA HIS A 3 -7.07 12.51 -11.07
C HIS A 3 -7.34 11.10 -10.52
N LYS A 4 -6.35 10.22 -10.48
CA LYS A 4 -6.54 8.87 -9.97
C LYS A 4 -6.73 8.88 -8.46
N THR A 5 -7.60 8.00 -7.97
CA THR A 5 -7.79 7.81 -6.54
C THR A 5 -6.58 7.09 -5.93
N ASN A 6 -6.47 7.13 -4.61
CA ASN A 6 -5.41 6.40 -3.92
C ASN A 6 -5.51 4.89 -4.16
N ALA A 7 -6.75 4.37 -4.24
CA ALA A 7 -6.96 2.95 -4.55
C ALA A 7 -6.46 2.59 -5.95
N GLU A 8 -6.68 3.46 -6.93
CA GLU A 8 -6.20 3.25 -8.29
C GLU A 8 -4.67 3.29 -8.34
N MET A 9 -4.04 4.20 -7.60
CA MET A 9 -2.59 4.26 -7.50
C MET A 9 -2.02 3.01 -6.85
N TYR A 10 -2.64 2.53 -5.78
CA TYR A 10 -2.24 1.31 -5.12
C TYR A 10 -2.25 0.12 -6.08
N ASN A 11 -3.35 -0.05 -6.80
CA ASN A 11 -3.48 -1.15 -7.75
C ASN A 11 -2.49 -1.04 -8.91
N TYR A 12 -2.24 0.18 -9.39
CA TYR A 12 -1.26 0.40 -10.45
C TYR A 12 0.15 -0.02 -10.01
N ILE A 13 0.55 0.38 -8.81
CA ILE A 13 1.87 0.04 -8.27
C ILE A 13 1.97 -1.48 -8.07
N LYS A 14 0.92 -2.08 -7.51
CA LYS A 14 0.88 -3.52 -7.25
C LYS A 14 1.08 -4.33 -8.52
N GLU A 15 0.48 -3.92 -9.62
CA GLU A 15 0.48 -4.68 -10.86
C GLU A 15 1.66 -4.37 -11.78
N ASN A 16 2.24 -3.18 -11.67
CA ASN A 16 3.19 -2.71 -12.69
C ASN A 16 4.59 -2.42 -12.16
N LEU A 17 4.77 -2.22 -10.87
CA LEU A 17 6.05 -1.79 -10.33
C LEU A 17 6.66 -2.85 -9.41
N ASN A 18 7.98 -2.80 -9.30
CA ASN A 18 8.71 -3.61 -8.34
C ASN A 18 8.92 -2.80 -7.06
N PHE A 19 8.57 -3.37 -5.91
CA PHE A 19 8.61 -2.68 -4.64
C PHE A 19 8.92 -3.65 -3.50
N ASP A 20 9.36 -3.12 -2.36
CA ASP A 20 9.57 -3.93 -1.15
C ASP A 20 8.26 -4.08 -0.39
N GLN A 21 7.63 -2.96 -0.01
CA GLN A 21 6.35 -2.96 0.69
C GLN A 21 5.41 -1.95 0.04
N LEU A 22 4.16 -2.32 -0.07
CA LEU A 22 3.09 -1.45 -0.54
C LEU A 22 1.99 -1.50 0.51
N ILE A 23 1.70 -0.36 1.14
CA ILE A 23 0.80 -0.31 2.28
C ILE A 23 -0.42 0.52 1.94
N TRP A 24 -1.59 -0.10 2.12
CA TRP A 24 -2.90 0.55 2.08
C TRP A 24 -3.14 1.11 3.46
N GLU A 25 -2.91 2.41 3.65
CA GLU A 25 -2.94 3.02 4.98
C GLU A 25 -4.29 3.63 5.28
N PHE A 26 -4.98 3.04 6.24
CA PHE A 26 -6.25 3.54 6.79
C PHE A 26 -7.34 3.71 5.73
N GLY A 27 -8.26 4.65 5.93
CA GLY A 27 -9.37 4.85 5.01
C GLY A 27 -10.40 3.73 5.16
N ASN A 28 -10.92 3.26 4.03
CA ASN A 28 -11.91 2.19 4.02
C ASN A 28 -11.54 1.14 2.97
N ASP A 29 -12.41 0.15 2.77
CA ASP A 29 -12.12 -0.95 1.84
C ASP A 29 -12.14 -0.51 0.38
N THR A 30 -12.65 0.66 0.09
CA THR A 30 -12.75 1.20 -1.26
C THR A 30 -11.57 2.09 -1.62
N ASN A 31 -11.09 2.87 -0.65
CA ASN A 31 -10.03 3.84 -0.90
C ASN A 31 -9.23 4.10 0.39
N PRO A 32 -7.90 3.96 0.36
CA PRO A 32 -7.09 4.27 1.53
C PRO A 32 -6.90 5.78 1.67
N ASP A 33 -6.58 6.22 2.89
CA ASP A 33 -6.20 7.63 3.13
C ASP A 33 -4.85 7.92 2.49
N TRP A 34 -3.92 6.98 2.55
CA TRP A 34 -2.57 7.11 2.00
C TRP A 34 -2.14 5.82 1.33
N VAL A 35 -1.23 5.95 0.38
CA VAL A 35 -0.51 4.80 -0.18
C VAL A 35 0.95 4.99 0.14
N HIS A 36 1.56 4.02 0.82
CA HIS A 36 2.96 4.03 1.16
C HIS A 36 3.67 2.92 0.37
N VAL A 37 4.73 3.28 -0.33
CA VAL A 37 5.52 2.33 -1.09
C VAL A 37 6.98 2.49 -0.72
N SER A 38 7.68 1.39 -0.50
CA SER A 38 9.10 1.39 -0.23
C SER A 38 9.84 0.57 -1.28
N TYR A 39 11.12 0.87 -1.44
CA TYR A 39 11.97 0.23 -2.42
C TYR A 39 13.35 0.00 -1.79
N VAL A 40 13.89 -1.20 -1.93
CA VAL A 40 15.23 -1.53 -1.45
C VAL A 40 16.16 -1.71 -2.63
N SER A 41 15.93 -2.75 -3.42
CA SER A 41 16.64 -3.02 -4.66
C SER A 41 15.84 -4.05 -5.43
N ASP A 42 16.10 -4.18 -6.73
CA ASP A 42 15.37 -5.14 -7.56
C ASP A 42 15.48 -6.56 -7.04
N ASP A 43 16.64 -6.92 -6.47
CA ASP A 43 16.88 -8.27 -5.98
C ASP A 43 16.32 -8.51 -4.58
N GLN A 44 16.14 -7.47 -3.78
CA GLN A 44 15.77 -7.59 -2.37
C GLN A 44 14.35 -7.15 -2.07
N ASN A 45 13.65 -6.62 -3.05
CA ASN A 45 12.26 -6.23 -2.89
C ASN A 45 11.38 -7.46 -2.67
N ARG A 46 10.54 -7.40 -1.64
CA ARG A 46 9.70 -8.52 -1.25
C ARG A 46 8.33 -8.53 -1.91
N ASN A 47 7.95 -7.46 -2.56
CA ASN A 47 6.64 -7.27 -3.19
C ASN A 47 5.50 -7.55 -2.20
N ARG A 48 5.62 -7.03 -0.98
CA ARG A 48 4.65 -7.23 0.08
C ARG A 48 3.55 -6.21 0.02
N CYS A 49 2.31 -6.70 0.00
CA CYS A 49 1.13 -5.84 0.09
C CYS A 49 0.58 -5.93 1.50
N LEU A 50 0.41 -4.78 2.15
CA LEU A 50 -0.05 -4.70 3.53
C LEU A 50 -1.23 -3.74 3.61
N LYS A 51 -2.05 -3.93 4.65
CA LYS A 51 -3.13 -3.02 4.99
C LYS A 51 -2.94 -2.55 6.42
N ALA A 52 -2.96 -1.24 6.63
CA ALA A 52 -2.88 -0.66 7.97
C ALA A 52 -4.26 -0.23 8.40
N GLU A 53 -4.68 -0.68 9.57
CA GLU A 53 -5.98 -0.35 10.16
C GLU A 53 -5.76 0.22 11.55
N ARG A 54 -6.71 1.04 11.99
CA ARG A 54 -6.70 1.58 13.34
C ARG A 54 -7.57 0.73 14.24
N VAL A 55 -6.94 0.11 15.25
CA VAL A 55 -7.63 -0.73 16.21
C VAL A 55 -7.29 -0.22 17.61
N ASN A 56 -8.30 0.23 18.34
CA ASN A 56 -8.13 0.78 19.70
C ASN A 56 -7.06 1.86 19.77
N GLY A 57 -7.02 2.73 18.78
CA GLY A 57 -6.06 3.84 18.72
C GLY A 57 -4.66 3.47 18.24
N LYS A 58 -4.44 2.21 17.87
CA LYS A 58 -3.14 1.74 17.40
C LYS A 58 -3.22 1.31 15.95
N ALA A 59 -2.12 1.53 15.20
CA ALA A 59 -2.02 1.05 13.83
C ALA A 59 -1.67 -0.43 13.85
N VAL A 60 -2.45 -1.22 13.12
CA VAL A 60 -2.24 -2.66 12.99
C VAL A 60 -2.04 -2.97 11.50
N TYR A 61 -0.95 -3.65 11.18
CA TYR A 61 -0.61 -4.01 9.81
C TYR A 61 -0.90 -5.49 9.59
N SER A 62 -1.54 -5.79 8.46
CA SER A 62 -1.80 -7.17 8.05
C SER A 62 -1.46 -7.36 6.59
N ILE A 63 -1.05 -8.57 6.23
CA ILE A 63 -0.72 -8.93 4.85
C ILE A 63 -2.02 -9.19 4.10
N ILE A 64 -2.12 -8.61 2.92
CA ILE A 64 -3.30 -8.78 2.08
C ILE A 64 -2.92 -9.35 0.71
#